data_ac03091054f5059c0edea79c62717cde
#
_entry.id   ac03091054f5059c0edea79c62717cde
#
_cell.length_a   1.000
_cell.length_b   1.000
_cell.length_c   1.000
_cell.angle_alpha   90.00
_cell.angle_beta   90.00
_cell.angle_gamma   90.00
#
_symmetry.space_group_name_H-M   'P 1'
#
loop_
_entity.id
_entity.type
_entity.pdbx_description
1 polymer ?
#
loop_
_entity_poly.entity_id
_entity_poly.type
_entity_poly.pdbx_seq_one_letter_code
_entity_poly.pdbx_strand_id
1 'polypeptide(L)'
;MDQPRIHPTAVIDPAAELDSSVEVGPYAVIGPRVRIGAGCKVGAHVVLEGPTTLGENNRLYPFCSVGAAPQDKKYAGEDTALQIGNGNTIRECVTINRGTVQDGGTTRVGDDNWIMAYVHIAHDCVVGNHTIFANTTNLAGHVHIGDWVILGGNSQVHQFCKIGAHAMTGTGSIVLQDIPPYVMASG
;
A
#
# COMPACT_ATOMS: atom_id res chain seq x y z
N MET A 1 -2.38 13.31 -28.68
CA MET A 1 -2.54 12.36 -27.53
C MET A 1 -1.49 12.77 -26.53
N ASP A 2 -1.91 13.17 -25.35
CA ASP A 2 -0.97 13.49 -24.28
C ASP A 2 -0.22 12.21 -23.89
N GLN A 3 1.05 12.34 -23.58
CA GLN A 3 1.89 11.22 -23.12
C GLN A 3 2.21 11.43 -21.64
N PRO A 4 2.45 10.35 -20.87
CA PRO A 4 2.86 10.46 -19.48
C PRO A 4 4.06 11.38 -19.30
N ARG A 5 4.06 12.20 -18.26
CA ARG A 5 5.20 13.06 -17.92
C ARG A 5 6.25 12.28 -17.14
N ILE A 6 7.18 11.66 -17.85
CA ILE A 6 8.20 10.79 -17.28
C ILE A 6 9.53 11.52 -17.21
N HIS A 7 10.14 11.56 -16.02
CA HIS A 7 11.48 12.11 -15.87
C HIS A 7 12.51 11.25 -16.62
N PRO A 8 13.50 11.84 -17.35
CA PRO A 8 14.44 11.08 -18.19
C PRO A 8 15.29 10.03 -17.47
N THR A 9 15.43 10.15 -16.14
CA THR A 9 16.18 9.16 -15.32
C THR A 9 15.30 8.06 -14.73
N ALA A 10 13.99 8.08 -14.97
CA ALA A 10 13.11 6.99 -14.54
C ALA A 10 13.32 5.75 -15.42
N VAL A 11 13.24 4.58 -14.80
CA VAL A 11 13.35 3.29 -15.49
C VAL A 11 11.97 2.63 -15.50
N ILE A 12 11.40 2.47 -16.68
CA ILE A 12 10.05 1.90 -16.84
C ILE A 12 10.14 0.68 -17.74
N ASP A 13 9.66 -0.46 -17.24
CA ASP A 13 9.60 -1.68 -18.02
C ASP A 13 8.60 -1.51 -19.19
N PRO A 14 8.92 -1.98 -20.41
CA PRO A 14 8.02 -1.89 -21.56
C PRO A 14 6.66 -2.59 -21.37
N ALA A 15 6.55 -3.53 -20.44
CA ALA A 15 5.31 -4.22 -20.10
C ALA A 15 4.49 -3.50 -19.00
N ALA A 16 4.93 -2.33 -18.53
CA ALA A 16 4.14 -1.48 -17.64
C ALA A 16 3.12 -0.68 -18.45
N GLU A 17 1.92 -0.50 -17.87
CA GLU A 17 0.83 0.24 -18.48
C GLU A 17 0.55 1.50 -17.67
N LEU A 18 0.84 2.68 -18.23
CA LEU A 18 0.63 3.97 -17.59
C LEU A 18 -0.40 4.79 -18.37
N ASP A 19 -1.37 5.36 -17.66
CA ASP A 19 -2.27 6.36 -18.28
C ASP A 19 -1.50 7.58 -18.73
N SER A 20 -1.98 8.26 -19.78
CA SER A 20 -1.33 9.42 -20.40
C SER A 20 -1.16 10.62 -19.45
N SER A 21 -1.90 10.69 -18.37
CA SER A 21 -1.84 11.77 -17.37
C SER A 21 -0.90 11.50 -16.19
N VAL A 22 -0.24 10.33 -16.16
CA VAL A 22 0.68 9.94 -15.08
C VAL A 22 1.93 10.80 -15.06
N GLU A 23 2.37 11.20 -13.88
CA GLU A 23 3.64 11.87 -13.65
C GLU A 23 4.62 10.92 -12.93
N VAL A 24 5.83 10.76 -13.48
CA VAL A 24 6.89 9.92 -12.89
C VAL A 24 8.14 10.74 -12.62
N GLY A 25 8.53 10.78 -11.35
CA GLY A 25 9.71 11.53 -10.87
C GLY A 25 11.04 10.85 -11.18
N PRO A 26 12.16 11.54 -10.85
CA PRO A 26 13.50 11.06 -11.14
C PRO A 26 13.83 9.78 -10.40
N TYR A 27 14.58 8.89 -11.06
CA TYR A 27 15.08 7.63 -10.52
C TYR A 27 13.99 6.68 -10.00
N ALA A 28 12.72 6.88 -10.37
CA ALA A 28 11.68 5.91 -10.11
C ALA A 28 11.92 4.67 -10.99
N VAL A 29 11.60 3.50 -10.43
CA VAL A 29 11.70 2.21 -11.13
C VAL A 29 10.31 1.57 -11.16
N ILE A 30 9.78 1.33 -12.36
CA ILE A 30 8.48 0.71 -12.57
C ILE A 30 8.70 -0.59 -13.33
N GLY A 31 8.46 -1.70 -12.64
CA GLY A 31 8.66 -3.05 -13.16
C GLY A 31 7.55 -3.53 -14.11
N PRO A 32 7.70 -4.74 -14.64
CA PRO A 32 6.71 -5.35 -15.52
C PRO A 32 5.39 -5.60 -14.79
N ARG A 33 4.28 -5.66 -15.55
CA ARG A 33 2.93 -5.94 -15.01
C ARG A 33 2.44 -4.94 -13.95
N VAL A 34 3.00 -3.72 -13.95
CA VAL A 34 2.48 -2.59 -13.17
C VAL A 34 1.50 -1.81 -14.03
N ARG A 35 0.31 -1.52 -13.50
CA ARG A 35 -0.70 -0.68 -14.12
C ARG A 35 -0.96 0.54 -13.26
N ILE A 36 -0.94 1.73 -13.85
CA ILE A 36 -1.12 3.00 -13.15
C ILE A 36 -2.24 3.80 -13.82
N GLY A 37 -3.31 4.04 -13.07
CA GLY A 37 -4.47 4.81 -13.49
C GLY A 37 -4.22 6.31 -13.63
N ALA A 38 -5.21 7.01 -14.16
CA ALA A 38 -5.15 8.43 -14.48
C ALA A 38 -4.83 9.32 -13.26
N GLY A 39 -4.10 10.41 -13.50
CA GLY A 39 -3.82 11.43 -12.50
C GLY A 39 -2.85 11.02 -11.38
N CYS A 40 -2.27 9.84 -11.45
CA CYS A 40 -1.30 9.37 -10.46
C CYS A 40 0.02 10.12 -10.55
N LYS A 41 0.65 10.32 -9.38
CA LYS A 41 1.97 10.93 -9.25
C LYS A 41 2.92 9.99 -8.51
N VAL A 42 3.95 9.54 -9.21
CA VAL A 42 5.01 8.69 -8.67
C VAL A 42 6.22 9.55 -8.36
N GLY A 43 6.58 9.63 -7.08
CA GLY A 43 7.70 10.45 -6.60
C GLY A 43 9.07 9.91 -6.99
N ALA A 44 10.11 10.67 -6.63
CA ALA A 44 11.49 10.27 -6.89
C ALA A 44 11.86 8.99 -6.12
N HIS A 45 12.67 8.12 -6.74
CA HIS A 45 13.17 6.88 -6.13
C HIS A 45 12.08 5.91 -5.65
N VAL A 46 10.85 6.02 -6.14
CA VAL A 46 9.80 5.04 -5.89
C VAL A 46 10.09 3.78 -6.70
N VAL A 47 9.92 2.62 -6.07
CA VAL A 47 10.00 1.33 -6.75
C VAL A 47 8.60 0.70 -6.76
N LEU A 48 8.11 0.42 -7.97
CA LEU A 48 6.86 -0.31 -8.19
C LEU A 48 7.18 -1.66 -8.83
N GLU A 49 6.77 -2.74 -8.17
CA GLU A 49 6.93 -4.09 -8.69
C GLU A 49 5.58 -4.72 -9.02
N GLY A 50 5.49 -5.42 -10.13
CA GLY A 50 4.25 -6.10 -10.56
C GLY A 50 4.21 -7.59 -10.18
N PRO A 51 3.02 -8.19 -10.20
CA PRO A 51 1.72 -7.60 -10.59
C PRO A 51 1.16 -6.60 -9.59
N THR A 52 1.03 -5.34 -9.98
CA THR A 52 0.47 -4.28 -9.13
C THR A 52 -0.45 -3.39 -9.97
N THR A 53 -1.64 -3.13 -9.46
CA THR A 53 -2.56 -2.15 -10.05
C THR A 53 -2.78 -1.00 -9.08
N LEU A 54 -2.51 0.21 -9.55
CA LEU A 54 -2.87 1.47 -8.92
C LEU A 54 -4.06 2.06 -9.66
N GLY A 55 -5.14 2.35 -8.94
CA GLY A 55 -6.26 3.12 -9.46
C GLY A 55 -5.88 4.55 -9.80
N GLU A 56 -6.84 5.46 -9.80
CA GLU A 56 -6.65 6.84 -10.22
C GLU A 56 -6.24 7.77 -9.06
N ASN A 57 -5.59 8.89 -9.39
CA ASN A 57 -5.28 10.00 -8.48
C ASN A 57 -4.47 9.63 -7.23
N ASN A 58 -3.71 8.53 -7.27
CA ASN A 58 -2.81 8.15 -6.19
C ASN A 58 -1.53 9.00 -6.19
N ARG A 59 -1.01 9.30 -5.01
CA ARG A 59 0.26 10.01 -4.82
C ARG A 59 1.23 9.16 -4.02
N LEU A 60 2.35 8.79 -4.64
CA LEU A 60 3.44 8.06 -4.00
C LEU A 60 4.62 9.02 -3.77
N TYR A 61 5.02 9.14 -2.53
CA TYR A 61 6.14 9.99 -2.12
C TYR A 61 7.47 9.24 -2.24
N PRO A 62 8.62 9.96 -2.16
CA PRO A 62 9.91 9.34 -2.40
C PRO A 62 10.23 8.11 -1.57
N PHE A 63 10.98 7.18 -2.16
CA PHE A 63 11.51 5.97 -1.52
C PHE A 63 10.46 4.93 -1.11
N CYS A 64 9.22 5.01 -1.61
CA CYS A 64 8.26 3.93 -1.42
C CYS A 64 8.68 2.68 -2.20
N SER A 65 8.44 1.50 -1.59
CA SER A 65 8.56 0.19 -2.23
C SER A 65 7.19 -0.49 -2.24
N VAL A 66 6.55 -0.54 -3.40
CA VAL A 66 5.15 -0.95 -3.53
C VAL A 66 5.05 -2.10 -4.52
N GLY A 67 4.41 -3.20 -4.10
CA GLY A 67 4.26 -4.40 -4.90
C GLY A 67 5.43 -5.38 -4.82
N ALA A 68 6.38 -5.17 -3.91
CA ALA A 68 7.47 -6.12 -3.69
C ALA A 68 6.96 -7.49 -3.24
N ALA A 69 7.76 -8.52 -3.45
CA ALA A 69 7.46 -9.88 -3.01
C ALA A 69 7.16 -9.94 -1.49
N PRO A 70 6.25 -10.83 -1.06
CA PRO A 70 5.98 -11.05 0.34
C PRO A 70 7.24 -11.34 1.16
N GLN A 71 7.30 -10.82 2.39
CA GLN A 71 8.37 -11.15 3.34
C GLN A 71 8.05 -12.46 4.10
N ASP A 72 7.20 -13.30 3.54
CA ASP A 72 6.92 -14.64 4.06
C ASP A 72 7.96 -15.64 3.56
N LYS A 73 8.61 -16.33 4.48
CA LYS A 73 9.64 -17.32 4.17
C LYS A 73 9.13 -18.50 3.31
N LYS A 74 7.81 -18.71 3.28
CA LYS A 74 7.17 -19.76 2.48
C LYS A 74 6.96 -19.35 1.02
N TYR A 75 7.01 -18.05 0.72
CA TYR A 75 6.81 -17.55 -0.64
C TYR A 75 7.91 -18.04 -1.56
N ALA A 76 7.55 -18.71 -2.63
CA ALA A 76 8.45 -19.35 -3.59
C ALA A 76 8.40 -18.69 -5.00
N GLY A 77 7.85 -17.49 -5.13
CA GLY A 77 7.76 -16.77 -6.40
C GLY A 77 6.44 -17.00 -7.13
N GLU A 78 5.40 -17.37 -6.41
CA GLU A 78 4.07 -17.61 -6.99
C GLU A 78 3.48 -16.33 -7.59
N ASP A 79 2.56 -16.50 -8.53
CA ASP A 79 1.88 -15.40 -9.22
C ASP A 79 0.82 -14.76 -8.32
N THR A 80 1.22 -13.74 -7.59
CA THR A 80 0.40 -13.00 -6.62
C THR A 80 0.41 -11.51 -6.94
N ALA A 81 -0.54 -10.75 -6.39
CA ALA A 81 -0.78 -9.37 -6.80
C ALA A 81 -0.96 -8.39 -5.64
N LEU A 82 -0.87 -7.11 -5.98
CA LEU A 82 -1.29 -5.98 -5.15
C LEU A 82 -2.32 -5.15 -5.92
N GLN A 83 -3.40 -4.78 -5.27
CA GLN A 83 -4.42 -3.88 -5.79
C GLN A 83 -4.57 -2.68 -4.86
N ILE A 84 -4.41 -1.48 -5.38
CA ILE A 84 -4.61 -0.21 -4.68
C ILE A 84 -5.69 0.57 -5.43
N GLY A 85 -6.70 1.02 -4.71
CA GLY A 85 -7.79 1.83 -5.22
C GLY A 85 -7.37 3.24 -5.63
N ASN A 86 -8.24 4.21 -5.43
CA ASN A 86 -8.09 5.57 -5.93
C ASN A 86 -7.77 6.56 -4.80
N GLY A 87 -7.19 7.70 -5.13
CA GLY A 87 -7.07 8.85 -4.24
C GLY A 87 -6.13 8.67 -3.03
N ASN A 88 -5.37 7.59 -2.96
CA ASN A 88 -4.52 7.32 -1.81
C ASN A 88 -3.28 8.21 -1.79
N THR A 89 -2.91 8.66 -0.59
CA THR A 89 -1.63 9.33 -0.33
C THR A 89 -0.71 8.38 0.41
N ILE A 90 0.38 7.98 -0.25
CA ILE A 90 1.38 7.03 0.25
C ILE A 90 2.68 7.79 0.47
N ARG A 91 3.00 8.09 1.73
CA ARG A 91 4.12 8.92 2.13
C ARG A 91 5.45 8.17 2.05
N GLU A 92 6.52 8.87 2.38
CA GLU A 92 7.90 8.44 2.19
C GLU A 92 8.23 7.12 2.88
N CYS A 93 9.03 6.29 2.23
CA CYS A 93 9.54 5.02 2.76
C CYS A 93 8.45 4.00 3.15
N VAL A 94 7.23 4.15 2.65
CA VAL A 94 6.17 3.14 2.83
C VAL A 94 6.51 1.89 2.06
N THR A 95 6.23 0.74 2.66
CA THR A 95 6.36 -0.56 2.00
C THR A 95 5.02 -1.30 1.96
N ILE A 96 4.64 -1.82 0.79
CA ILE A 96 3.41 -2.61 0.61
C ILE A 96 3.75 -3.86 -0.20
N ASN A 97 3.55 -5.05 0.37
CA ASN A 97 3.86 -6.31 -0.30
C ASN A 97 2.64 -6.88 -1.05
N ARG A 98 2.91 -7.68 -2.10
CA ARG A 98 1.90 -8.51 -2.77
C ARG A 98 1.37 -9.59 -1.82
N GLY A 99 0.26 -10.24 -2.21
CA GLY A 99 -0.32 -11.36 -1.48
C GLY A 99 0.46 -12.66 -1.60
N THR A 100 -0.04 -13.70 -0.92
CA THR A 100 0.44 -15.09 -1.01
C THR A 100 -0.68 -16.01 -1.49
N VAL A 101 -0.34 -17.15 -2.07
CA VAL A 101 -1.34 -18.11 -2.59
C VAL A 101 -2.21 -18.73 -1.48
N GLN A 102 -1.76 -18.63 -0.23
CA GLN A 102 -2.46 -19.18 0.93
C GLN A 102 -3.74 -18.41 1.26
N ASP A 103 -3.86 -17.13 0.85
CA ASP A 103 -5.02 -16.29 1.15
C ASP A 103 -5.50 -15.49 -0.08
N GLY A 104 -5.75 -16.20 -1.16
CA GLY A 104 -6.31 -15.62 -2.39
C GLY A 104 -5.36 -14.80 -3.24
N GLY A 105 -4.08 -14.74 -2.91
CA GLY A 105 -3.02 -14.23 -3.77
C GLY A 105 -2.97 -12.71 -3.93
N THR A 106 -3.73 -11.94 -3.17
CA THR A 106 -3.83 -10.49 -3.43
C THR A 106 -3.92 -9.67 -2.15
N THR A 107 -2.96 -8.77 -1.94
CA THR A 107 -3.09 -7.67 -0.98
C THR A 107 -3.97 -6.56 -1.56
N ARG A 108 -4.87 -5.99 -0.77
CA ARG A 108 -5.82 -4.96 -1.20
C ARG A 108 -5.76 -3.73 -0.32
N VAL A 109 -5.72 -2.57 -0.96
CA VAL A 109 -5.86 -1.25 -0.31
C VAL A 109 -6.99 -0.52 -1.04
N GLY A 110 -7.98 -0.04 -0.30
CA GLY A 110 -9.13 0.68 -0.84
C GLY A 110 -8.81 2.11 -1.29
N ASP A 111 -9.80 2.97 -1.19
CA ASP A 111 -9.76 4.34 -1.70
C ASP A 111 -9.50 5.38 -0.58
N ASP A 112 -8.95 6.53 -0.96
CA ASP A 112 -8.81 7.74 -0.12
C ASP A 112 -8.09 7.52 1.22
N ASN A 113 -7.12 6.63 1.26
CA ASN A 113 -6.34 6.36 2.46
C ASN A 113 -5.15 7.31 2.59
N TRP A 114 -4.86 7.73 3.84
CA TRP A 114 -3.71 8.54 4.21
C TRP A 114 -2.67 7.68 4.93
N ILE A 115 -1.66 7.22 4.20
CA ILE A 115 -0.63 6.30 4.70
C ILE A 115 0.65 7.12 4.92
N MET A 116 0.97 7.37 6.19
CA MET A 116 2.12 8.22 6.55
C MET A 116 3.45 7.49 6.41
N ALA A 117 4.54 8.24 6.61
CA ALA A 117 5.88 7.74 6.37
C ALA A 117 6.25 6.52 7.22
N TYR A 118 7.03 5.61 6.62
CA TYR A 118 7.53 4.37 7.22
C TYR A 118 6.45 3.37 7.62
N VAL A 119 5.23 3.47 7.09
CA VAL A 119 4.19 2.46 7.28
C VAL A 119 4.56 1.19 6.49
N HIS A 120 4.28 0.04 7.09
CA HIS A 120 4.38 -1.26 6.43
C HIS A 120 3.02 -1.94 6.33
N ILE A 121 2.66 -2.39 5.12
CA ILE A 121 1.50 -3.24 4.87
C ILE A 121 2.01 -4.56 4.30
N ALA A 122 1.94 -5.62 5.11
CA ALA A 122 2.38 -6.95 4.70
C ALA A 122 1.41 -7.59 3.70
N HIS A 123 1.79 -8.78 3.26
CA HIS A 123 1.03 -9.60 2.32
C HIS A 123 -0.38 -9.95 2.82
N ASP A 124 -1.31 -10.12 1.91
CA ASP A 124 -2.69 -10.55 2.17
C ASP A 124 -3.49 -9.63 3.09
N CYS A 125 -3.00 -8.42 3.37
CA CYS A 125 -3.79 -7.42 4.07
C CYS A 125 -4.94 -6.94 3.20
N VAL A 126 -6.08 -6.65 3.85
CA VAL A 126 -7.22 -5.98 3.25
C VAL A 126 -7.48 -4.69 4.00
N VAL A 127 -7.22 -3.56 3.36
CA VAL A 127 -7.42 -2.22 3.91
C VAL A 127 -8.64 -1.60 3.24
N GLY A 128 -9.58 -1.11 4.04
CA GLY A 128 -10.77 -0.40 3.57
C GLY A 128 -10.47 1.00 3.04
N ASN A 129 -11.45 1.87 3.14
CA ASN A 129 -11.40 3.22 2.57
C ASN A 129 -11.28 4.27 3.67
N HIS A 130 -10.76 5.46 3.32
CA HIS A 130 -10.67 6.63 4.19
C HIS A 130 -9.91 6.39 5.49
N THR A 131 -8.95 5.47 5.51
CA THR A 131 -8.15 5.16 6.69
C THR A 131 -6.99 6.13 6.87
N ILE A 132 -6.53 6.28 8.10
CA ILE A 132 -5.33 7.04 8.43
C ILE A 132 -4.36 6.13 9.18
N PHE A 133 -3.20 5.88 8.60
CA PHE A 133 -2.11 5.17 9.26
C PHE A 133 -1.01 6.16 9.59
N ALA A 134 -0.86 6.47 10.86
CA ALA A 134 0.18 7.37 11.31
C ALA A 134 1.58 6.73 11.18
N ASN A 135 2.62 7.54 11.28
CA ASN A 135 4.01 7.14 11.03
C ASN A 135 4.39 5.84 11.74
N THR A 136 5.11 4.97 11.03
CA THR A 136 5.67 3.71 11.53
C THR A 136 4.63 2.69 12.02
N THR A 137 3.38 2.82 11.60
CA THR A 137 2.38 1.77 11.78
C THR A 137 2.76 0.56 10.93
N ASN A 138 2.65 -0.65 11.49
CA ASN A 138 2.95 -1.89 10.79
C ASN A 138 1.77 -2.86 10.88
N LEU A 139 1.34 -3.32 9.72
CA LEU A 139 0.37 -4.41 9.60
C LEU A 139 1.12 -5.69 9.24
N ALA A 140 1.06 -6.70 10.10
CA ALA A 140 1.53 -8.04 9.75
C ALA A 140 0.60 -8.70 8.71
N GLY A 141 0.96 -9.87 8.20
CA GLY A 141 0.18 -10.54 7.16
C GLY A 141 -1.26 -10.83 7.54
N HIS A 142 -2.17 -10.84 6.56
CA HIS A 142 -3.59 -11.20 6.71
C HIS A 142 -4.41 -10.28 7.63
N VAL A 143 -3.98 -9.06 7.87
CA VAL A 143 -4.70 -8.07 8.68
C VAL A 143 -5.83 -7.46 7.85
N HIS A 144 -7.03 -7.34 8.46
CA HIS A 144 -8.17 -6.67 7.86
C HIS A 144 -8.47 -5.36 8.58
N ILE A 145 -8.49 -4.26 7.85
CA ILE A 145 -8.80 -2.92 8.36
C ILE A 145 -10.09 -2.43 7.71
N GLY A 146 -11.09 -2.11 8.54
CA GLY A 146 -12.34 -1.51 8.07
C GLY A 146 -12.20 -0.06 7.63
N ASP A 147 -13.28 0.49 7.07
CA ASP A 147 -13.30 1.89 6.63
C ASP A 147 -13.17 2.86 7.82
N TRP A 148 -12.57 4.02 7.56
CA TRP A 148 -12.45 5.10 8.54
C TRP A 148 -11.64 4.76 9.80
N VAL A 149 -10.82 3.72 9.75
CA VAL A 149 -9.93 3.36 10.86
C VAL A 149 -8.77 4.35 10.95
N ILE A 150 -8.42 4.75 12.17
CA ILE A 150 -7.24 5.56 12.45
C ILE A 150 -6.27 4.74 13.31
N LEU A 151 -5.09 4.44 12.78
CA LEU A 151 -4.02 3.81 13.55
C LEU A 151 -3.02 4.87 14.01
N GLY A 152 -2.89 5.02 15.33
CA GLY A 152 -1.90 5.91 15.94
C GLY A 152 -0.47 5.51 15.60
N GLY A 153 0.46 6.48 15.63
CA GLY A 153 1.86 6.24 15.29
C GLY A 153 2.48 5.08 16.08
N ASN A 154 3.37 4.33 15.44
CA ASN A 154 3.98 3.12 16.01
C ASN A 154 2.99 2.02 16.43
N SER A 155 1.76 2.02 15.92
CA SER A 155 0.84 0.88 16.13
C SER A 155 1.37 -0.35 15.41
N GLN A 156 1.38 -1.50 16.13
CA GLN A 156 1.82 -2.78 15.59
C GLN A 156 0.63 -3.75 15.61
N VAL A 157 0.17 -4.18 14.44
CA VAL A 157 -1.00 -5.07 14.33
C VAL A 157 -0.53 -6.49 14.00
N HIS A 158 -0.83 -7.41 14.89
CA HIS A 158 -0.49 -8.83 14.74
C HIS A 158 -1.24 -9.47 13.57
N GLN A 159 -0.64 -10.47 12.97
CA GLN A 159 -1.23 -11.19 11.84
C GLN A 159 -2.66 -11.72 12.15
N PHE A 160 -3.51 -11.72 11.14
CA PHE A 160 -4.90 -12.16 11.17
C PHE A 160 -5.86 -11.30 12.00
N CYS A 161 -5.41 -10.25 12.68
CA CYS A 161 -6.30 -9.35 13.40
C CYS A 161 -7.23 -8.59 12.45
N LYS A 162 -8.44 -8.33 12.92
CA LYS A 162 -9.44 -7.52 12.23
C LYS A 162 -9.74 -6.27 13.05
N ILE A 163 -9.64 -5.10 12.41
CA ILE A 163 -9.98 -3.83 13.03
C ILE A 163 -11.24 -3.30 12.36
N GLY A 164 -12.31 -3.20 13.15
CA GLY A 164 -13.63 -2.77 12.69
C GLY A 164 -13.66 -1.31 12.26
N ALA A 165 -14.60 -0.97 11.39
CA ALA A 165 -14.76 0.38 10.86
C ALA A 165 -14.90 1.44 11.97
N HIS A 166 -14.34 2.64 11.74
CA HIS A 166 -14.33 3.76 12.69
C HIS A 166 -13.61 3.47 14.02
N ALA A 167 -12.85 2.37 14.12
CA ALA A 167 -12.01 2.13 15.29
C ALA A 167 -10.73 2.99 15.24
N MET A 168 -10.16 3.25 16.41
CA MET A 168 -8.93 4.02 16.53
C MET A 168 -7.96 3.34 17.49
N THR A 169 -6.66 3.36 17.19
CA THR A 169 -5.62 2.98 18.15
C THR A 169 -4.88 4.19 18.68
N GLY A 170 -4.48 4.15 19.96
CA GLY A 170 -3.53 5.11 20.52
C GLY A 170 -2.12 4.93 19.95
N THR A 171 -1.27 5.94 20.11
CA THR A 171 0.15 5.87 19.71
C THR A 171 0.87 4.75 20.48
N GLY A 172 1.66 3.94 19.78
CA GLY A 172 2.44 2.85 20.37
C GLY A 172 1.62 1.59 20.72
N SER A 173 0.37 1.50 20.29
CA SER A 173 -0.48 0.34 20.58
C SER A 173 0.04 -0.94 19.94
N ILE A 174 0.04 -2.03 20.72
CA ILE A 174 0.31 -3.39 20.23
C ILE A 174 -1.01 -4.14 20.17
N VAL A 175 -1.51 -4.38 18.96
CA VAL A 175 -2.80 -5.03 18.71
C VAL A 175 -2.59 -6.51 18.47
N LEU A 176 -2.99 -7.36 19.44
CA LEU A 176 -2.84 -8.81 19.40
C LEU A 176 -4.18 -9.55 19.18
N GLN A 177 -5.28 -8.83 19.10
CA GLN A 177 -6.63 -9.39 18.93
C GLN A 177 -7.51 -8.40 18.15
N ASP A 178 -8.66 -8.87 17.69
CA ASP A 178 -9.61 -8.06 16.95
C ASP A 178 -10.10 -6.86 17.76
N ILE A 179 -10.30 -5.71 17.07
CA ILE A 179 -10.88 -4.50 17.63
C ILE A 179 -12.27 -4.29 17.00
N PRO A 180 -13.34 -4.23 17.82
CA PRO A 180 -14.69 -3.96 17.31
C PRO A 180 -14.81 -2.59 16.66
N PRO A 181 -15.82 -2.37 15.79
CA PRO A 181 -16.09 -1.05 15.22
C PRO A 181 -16.39 0.01 16.31
N TYR A 182 -16.07 1.28 16.00
CA TYR A 182 -16.35 2.44 16.85
C TYR A 182 -15.70 2.42 18.23
N VAL A 183 -14.60 1.70 18.39
CA VAL A 183 -13.88 1.57 19.66
C VAL A 183 -12.52 2.26 19.56
N MET A 184 -12.11 2.91 20.64
CA MET A 184 -10.73 3.35 20.83
C MET A 184 -9.99 2.32 21.68
N ALA A 185 -8.89 1.78 21.14
CA ALA A 185 -8.01 0.85 21.85
C ALA A 185 -6.66 1.53 22.13
N SER A 186 -6.11 1.28 23.32
CA SER A 186 -4.78 1.76 23.72
C SER A 186 -4.11 0.76 24.64
N GLY A 187 -2.78 0.69 24.58
CA GLY A 187 -1.96 -0.20 25.40
C GLY A 187 -0.92 -0.93 24.57
#